data_753121448186cbd7f2fa32662e7bfd16
#
_entry.id   753121448186cbd7f2fa32662e7bfd16
#
_cell.length_a   1.000
_cell.length_b   1.000
_cell.length_c   1.000
_cell.angle_alpha   90.00
_cell.angle_beta   90.00
_cell.angle_gamma   90.00
#
_symmetry.space_group_name_H-M   'P 1'
#
loop_
_entity.id
_entity.type
_entity.pdbx_description
1 polymer ?
#
loop_
_entity_poly.entity_id
_entity_poly.type
_entity_poly.pdbx_seq_one_letter_code
_entity_poly.pdbx_strand_id
1 'polypeptide(L)'
;MREINVLGYSLKQGVKNLRKNRLFTLASMGTVAACLLIFGLVYFLVGNFRAVIKGAETSVGVSVFFEENSSQSTIDTIGEAIKARPEVDRVEYISAEKAWENFKKDNFKDSQELIDSFGDDNPLKDSASYEVYLKKLSDQDSLVSLSLIHI
;
A
#
# COMPACT_ATOMS: atom_id res chain seq x y z
N MET A 1 -25.25 52.52 16.73
CA MET A 1 -26.41 52.29 15.81
C MET A 1 -26.19 52.77 14.37
N ARG A 2 -25.34 53.75 14.11
CA ARG A 2 -25.09 54.28 12.76
C ARG A 2 -24.33 53.30 11.86
N GLU A 3 -23.40 52.55 12.38
CA GLU A 3 -22.54 51.61 11.63
C GLU A 3 -23.28 50.38 11.08
N ILE A 4 -24.22 49.85 11.84
CA ILE A 4 -25.05 48.72 11.44
C ILE A 4 -25.94 49.05 10.25
N ASN A 5 -26.43 50.30 10.16
CA ASN A 5 -27.23 50.76 9.03
C ASN A 5 -26.38 50.90 7.76
N VAL A 6 -25.11 51.32 7.86
CA VAL A 6 -24.18 51.44 6.75
C VAL A 6 -23.84 50.06 6.18
N LEU A 7 -23.55 49.07 7.04
CA LEU A 7 -23.30 47.67 6.63
C LEU A 7 -24.50 47.06 5.88
N GLY A 8 -25.72 47.24 6.46
CA GLY A 8 -26.94 46.76 5.83
C GLY A 8 -27.21 47.38 4.48
N TYR A 9 -26.97 48.70 4.33
CA TYR A 9 -27.08 49.40 3.09
C TYR A 9 -26.06 48.93 2.04
N SER A 10 -24.79 48.81 2.45
CA SER A 10 -23.68 48.30 1.57
C SER A 10 -23.94 46.90 1.10
N LEU A 11 -24.42 45.99 1.94
CA LEU A 11 -24.79 44.63 1.59
C LEU A 11 -25.91 44.58 0.55
N LYS A 12 -26.98 45.36 0.80
CA LYS A 12 -28.12 45.47 -0.12
C LYS A 12 -27.70 46.01 -1.49
N GLN A 13 -26.84 47.02 -1.48
CA GLN A 13 -26.30 47.63 -2.71
C GLN A 13 -25.40 46.64 -3.48
N GLY A 14 -24.56 45.86 -2.74
CA GLY A 14 -23.71 44.78 -3.33
C GLY A 14 -24.55 43.70 -4.00
N VAL A 15 -25.57 43.17 -3.35
CA VAL A 15 -26.48 42.18 -3.92
C VAL A 15 -27.21 42.72 -5.17
N LYS A 16 -27.65 44.01 -5.14
CA LYS A 16 -28.30 44.63 -6.28
C LYS A 16 -27.34 44.74 -7.48
N ASN A 17 -26.06 45.10 -7.25
CA ASN A 17 -25.06 45.18 -8.28
C ASN A 17 -24.71 43.81 -8.88
N LEU A 18 -24.61 42.75 -8.09
CA LEU A 18 -24.46 41.38 -8.51
C LEU A 18 -25.57 40.95 -9.49
N ARG A 19 -26.82 41.25 -9.13
CA ARG A 19 -27.99 40.98 -10.00
C ARG A 19 -28.02 41.79 -11.26
N LYS A 20 -27.52 43.04 -11.26
CA LYS A 20 -27.46 43.90 -12.44
C LYS A 20 -26.41 43.45 -13.43
N ASN A 21 -25.27 42.88 -12.93
CA ASN A 21 -24.13 42.44 -13.73
C ASN A 21 -24.03 40.91 -13.78
N ARG A 22 -25.11 40.22 -14.13
CA ARG A 22 -25.24 38.77 -14.08
C ARG A 22 -24.14 38.00 -14.77
N LEU A 23 -23.75 38.44 -15.98
CA LEU A 23 -22.73 37.74 -16.77
C LEU A 23 -21.35 37.79 -16.11
N PHE A 24 -20.93 38.95 -15.61
CA PHE A 24 -19.66 39.08 -14.89
C PHE A 24 -19.66 38.33 -13.56
N THR A 25 -20.79 38.37 -12.85
CA THR A 25 -20.97 37.62 -11.61
C THR A 25 -20.90 36.12 -11.84
N LEU A 26 -21.56 35.63 -12.90
CA LEU A 26 -21.52 34.21 -13.28
C LEU A 26 -20.10 33.79 -13.67
N ALA A 27 -19.39 34.58 -14.44
CA ALA A 27 -18.02 34.32 -14.84
C ALA A 27 -17.08 34.23 -13.62
N SER A 28 -17.16 35.23 -12.70
CA SER A 28 -16.37 35.20 -11.46
C SER A 28 -16.68 33.99 -10.59
N MET A 29 -17.96 33.69 -10.36
CA MET A 29 -18.37 32.53 -9.59
C MET A 29 -17.91 31.22 -10.23
N GLY A 30 -18.02 31.12 -11.56
CA GLY A 30 -17.55 29.97 -12.33
C GLY A 30 -16.04 29.75 -12.18
N THR A 31 -15.26 30.82 -12.27
CA THR A 31 -13.80 30.76 -12.07
C THR A 31 -13.45 30.28 -10.66
N VAL A 32 -14.06 30.86 -9.63
CA VAL A 32 -13.80 30.44 -8.24
C VAL A 32 -14.23 28.99 -8.02
N ALA A 33 -15.39 28.60 -8.53
CA ALA A 33 -15.87 27.21 -8.43
C ALA A 33 -14.92 26.23 -9.14
N ALA A 34 -14.44 26.58 -10.34
CA ALA A 34 -13.46 25.75 -11.06
C ALA A 34 -12.14 25.62 -10.30
N CYS A 35 -11.62 26.71 -9.72
CA CYS A 35 -10.41 26.67 -8.91
C CYS A 35 -10.58 25.78 -7.68
N LEU A 36 -11.69 25.90 -6.96
CA LEU A 36 -11.98 25.08 -5.78
C LEU A 36 -12.16 23.60 -6.15
N LEU A 37 -12.79 23.32 -7.29
CA LEU A 37 -12.95 21.96 -7.80
C LEU A 37 -11.60 21.33 -8.10
N ILE A 38 -10.72 22.04 -8.83
CA ILE A 38 -9.36 21.55 -9.14
C ILE A 38 -8.57 21.33 -7.85
N PHE A 39 -8.65 22.27 -6.90
CA PHE A 39 -7.95 22.14 -5.62
C PHE A 39 -8.45 20.94 -4.80
N GLY A 40 -9.76 20.73 -4.76
CA GLY A 40 -10.39 19.57 -4.11
C GLY A 40 -9.98 18.26 -4.77
N LEU A 41 -9.93 18.24 -6.11
CA LEU A 41 -9.53 17.06 -6.88
C LEU A 41 -8.05 16.70 -6.63
N VAL A 42 -7.15 17.69 -6.64
CA VAL A 42 -5.74 17.47 -6.31
C VAL A 42 -5.57 16.96 -4.89
N TYR A 43 -6.28 17.56 -3.92
CA TYR A 43 -6.25 17.12 -2.52
C TYR A 43 -6.74 15.67 -2.38
N PHE A 44 -7.83 15.32 -3.06
CA PHE A 44 -8.37 13.98 -3.09
C PHE A 44 -7.38 12.97 -3.70
N LEU A 45 -6.78 13.30 -4.83
CA LEU A 45 -5.77 12.45 -5.48
C LEU A 45 -4.57 12.21 -4.58
N VAL A 46 -4.00 13.27 -3.98
CA VAL A 46 -2.83 13.15 -3.10
C VAL A 46 -3.14 12.28 -1.87
N GLY A 47 -4.32 12.46 -1.27
CA GLY A 47 -4.76 11.67 -0.12
C GLY A 47 -4.91 10.18 -0.46
N ASN A 48 -5.56 9.87 -1.57
CA ASN A 48 -5.73 8.49 -2.03
C ASN A 48 -4.42 7.85 -2.48
N PHE A 49 -3.52 8.60 -3.13
CA PHE A 49 -2.22 8.09 -3.55
C PHE A 49 -1.35 7.65 -2.36
N ARG A 50 -1.36 8.41 -1.28
CA ARG A 50 -0.67 8.03 -0.03
C ARG A 50 -1.22 6.74 0.59
N ALA A 51 -2.53 6.55 0.55
CA ALA A 51 -3.15 5.31 1.04
C ALA A 51 -2.77 4.10 0.19
N VAL A 52 -2.72 4.25 -1.14
CA VAL A 52 -2.31 3.19 -2.08
C VAL A 52 -0.83 2.84 -1.87
N ILE A 53 0.06 3.85 -1.77
CA ILE A 53 1.50 3.60 -1.52
C ILE A 53 1.69 2.86 -0.20
N LYS A 54 1.06 3.31 0.88
CA LYS A 54 1.16 2.65 2.18
C LYS A 54 0.65 1.21 2.15
N GLY A 55 -0.43 0.94 1.42
CA GLY A 55 -0.93 -0.42 1.21
C GLY A 55 0.05 -1.29 0.41
N ALA A 56 0.69 -0.72 -0.63
CA ALA A 56 1.69 -1.42 -1.42
C ALA A 56 2.97 -1.71 -0.60
N GLU A 57 3.46 -0.76 0.19
CA GLU A 57 4.63 -0.94 1.05
C GLU A 57 4.45 -2.10 2.05
N THR A 58 3.26 -2.25 2.62
CA THR A 58 2.97 -3.31 3.61
C THR A 58 2.65 -4.67 2.98
N SER A 59 2.47 -4.74 1.66
CA SER A 59 2.17 -5.99 0.94
C SER A 59 3.38 -6.62 0.26
N VAL A 60 4.52 -5.92 0.19
CA VAL A 60 5.75 -6.48 -0.35
C VAL A 60 6.49 -7.23 0.75
N GLY A 61 6.49 -8.56 0.64
CA GLY A 61 7.27 -9.45 1.51
C GLY A 61 8.64 -9.75 0.91
N VAL A 62 9.63 -9.90 1.78
CA VAL A 62 10.95 -10.43 1.44
C VAL A 62 10.95 -11.90 1.83
N SER A 63 11.16 -12.80 0.86
CA SER A 63 11.25 -14.24 1.13
C SER A 63 12.68 -14.60 1.56
N VAL A 64 12.79 -15.22 2.73
CA VAL A 64 14.04 -15.75 3.28
C VAL A 64 13.96 -17.26 3.21
N PHE A 65 14.72 -17.85 2.31
CA PHE A 65 14.82 -19.31 2.14
C PHE A 65 15.89 -19.87 3.08
N PHE A 66 15.70 -21.12 3.47
CA PHE A 66 16.66 -21.84 4.31
C PHE A 66 17.57 -22.70 3.43
N GLU A 67 18.74 -23.01 3.95
CA GLU A 67 19.62 -23.99 3.34
C GLU A 67 19.00 -25.39 3.45
N GLU A 68 19.21 -26.23 2.43
CA GLU A 68 18.72 -27.61 2.42
C GLU A 68 19.16 -28.37 3.70
N ASN A 69 18.24 -29.11 4.28
CA ASN A 69 18.45 -29.86 5.53
C ASN A 69 18.67 -29.00 6.79
N SER A 70 18.31 -27.71 6.78
CA SER A 70 18.31 -26.92 8.00
C SER A 70 17.42 -27.55 9.07
N SER A 71 17.93 -27.63 10.31
CA SER A 71 17.14 -28.20 11.41
C SER A 71 15.99 -27.26 11.79
N GLN A 72 14.87 -27.83 12.28
CA GLN A 72 13.73 -27.03 12.74
C GLN A 72 14.14 -26.02 13.82
N SER A 73 15.07 -26.39 14.70
CA SER A 73 15.58 -25.48 15.72
C SER A 73 16.35 -24.30 15.14
N THR A 74 17.05 -24.50 14.01
CA THR A 74 17.74 -23.42 13.29
C THR A 74 16.72 -22.48 12.65
N ILE A 75 15.70 -23.04 12.00
CA ILE A 75 14.61 -22.29 11.38
C ILE A 75 13.90 -21.41 12.42
N ASP A 76 13.55 -21.97 13.57
CA ASP A 76 12.89 -21.25 14.65
C ASP A 76 13.76 -20.13 15.21
N THR A 77 15.08 -20.37 15.38
CA THR A 77 16.04 -19.37 15.85
C THR A 77 16.14 -18.19 14.87
N ILE A 78 16.20 -18.48 13.57
CA ILE A 78 16.20 -17.45 12.52
C ILE A 78 14.90 -16.64 12.56
N GLY A 79 13.76 -17.33 12.70
CA GLY A 79 12.45 -16.68 12.81
C GLY A 79 12.35 -15.71 13.99
N GLU A 80 12.85 -16.10 15.16
CA GLU A 80 12.88 -15.25 16.35
C GLU A 80 13.84 -14.06 16.16
N ALA A 81 15.01 -14.28 15.56
CA ALA A 81 15.97 -13.22 15.28
C ALA A 81 15.41 -12.18 14.30
N ILE A 82 14.67 -12.61 13.29
CA ILE A 82 14.00 -11.71 12.33
C ILE A 82 12.86 -10.95 13.00
N LYS A 83 12.01 -11.61 13.78
CA LYS A 83 10.90 -10.99 14.51
C LYS A 83 11.34 -9.93 15.52
N ALA A 84 12.52 -10.11 16.13
CA ALA A 84 13.07 -9.17 17.10
C ALA A 84 13.52 -7.85 16.49
N ARG A 85 13.56 -7.73 15.18
CA ARG A 85 14.06 -6.52 14.51
C ARG A 85 13.00 -5.40 14.46
N PRO A 86 13.39 -4.16 14.75
CA PRO A 86 12.47 -3.03 14.83
C PRO A 86 11.84 -2.65 13.49
N GLU A 87 12.52 -2.93 12.36
CA GLU A 87 12.05 -2.67 11.00
C GLU A 87 11.01 -3.69 10.51
N VAL A 88 10.91 -4.84 11.15
CA VAL A 88 9.98 -5.91 10.76
C VAL A 88 8.59 -5.60 11.31
N ASP A 89 7.58 -5.74 10.45
CA ASP A 89 6.17 -5.62 10.81
C ASP A 89 5.59 -6.98 11.21
N ARG A 90 5.76 -7.98 10.34
CA ARG A 90 5.34 -9.35 10.59
C ARG A 90 6.21 -10.36 9.84
N VAL A 91 6.22 -11.59 10.34
CA VAL A 91 6.91 -12.73 9.76
C VAL A 91 5.91 -13.88 9.62
N GLU A 92 5.80 -14.44 8.44
CA GLU A 92 4.93 -15.59 8.16
C GLU A 92 5.80 -16.77 7.71
N TYR A 93 5.62 -17.93 8.35
CA TYR A 93 6.27 -19.15 7.90
C TYR A 93 5.44 -19.79 6.80
N ILE A 94 6.09 -20.05 5.67
CA ILE A 94 5.51 -20.76 4.53
C ILE A 94 6.17 -22.14 4.45
N SER A 95 5.40 -23.17 4.75
CA SER A 95 5.90 -24.54 4.57
C SER A 95 6.04 -24.91 3.10
N ALA A 96 6.82 -25.93 2.82
CA ALA A 96 7.01 -26.45 1.46
C ALA A 96 5.68 -26.84 0.77
N GLU A 97 4.74 -27.43 1.55
CA GLU A 97 3.41 -27.79 1.06
C GLU A 97 2.61 -26.54 0.69
N LYS A 98 2.67 -25.53 1.56
CA LYS A 98 1.97 -24.26 1.34
C LYS A 98 2.56 -23.50 0.15
N ALA A 99 3.88 -23.51 0.01
CA ALA A 99 4.57 -22.95 -1.16
C ALA A 99 4.10 -23.60 -2.46
N TRP A 100 3.99 -24.95 -2.47
CA TRP A 100 3.50 -25.69 -3.61
C TRP A 100 2.03 -25.40 -3.92
N GLU A 101 1.16 -25.34 -2.92
CA GLU A 101 -0.24 -24.94 -3.11
C GLU A 101 -0.38 -23.55 -3.72
N ASN A 102 0.36 -22.57 -3.18
CA ASN A 102 0.36 -21.21 -3.70
C ASN A 102 0.87 -21.17 -5.15
N PHE A 103 1.96 -21.87 -5.43
CA PHE A 103 2.53 -21.96 -6.78
C PHE A 103 1.55 -22.54 -7.79
N LYS A 104 0.88 -23.64 -7.44
CA LYS A 104 -0.17 -24.25 -8.28
C LYS A 104 -1.29 -23.26 -8.55
N LYS A 105 -1.77 -22.60 -7.50
CA LYS A 105 -2.87 -21.65 -7.59
C LYS A 105 -2.53 -20.44 -8.48
N ASP A 106 -1.30 -19.96 -8.43
CA ASP A 106 -0.92 -18.75 -9.15
C ASP A 106 -0.51 -19.01 -10.59
N ASN A 107 0.11 -20.16 -10.87
CA ASN A 107 0.67 -20.46 -12.18
C ASN A 107 -0.17 -21.44 -13.01
N PHE A 108 -0.98 -22.29 -12.38
CA PHE A 108 -1.72 -23.36 -13.08
C PHE A 108 -3.25 -23.23 -12.94
N LYS A 109 -3.77 -22.00 -12.71
CA LYS A 109 -5.21 -21.74 -12.53
C LYS A 109 -6.11 -22.36 -13.57
N ASP A 110 -5.64 -22.46 -14.82
CA ASP A 110 -6.41 -22.92 -15.98
C ASP A 110 -5.88 -24.22 -16.58
N SER A 111 -4.96 -24.92 -15.89
CA SER A 111 -4.26 -26.07 -16.45
C SER A 111 -4.17 -27.25 -15.47
N GLN A 112 -5.34 -27.87 -15.19
CA GLN A 112 -5.42 -29.05 -14.32
C GLN A 112 -4.52 -30.19 -14.79
N GLU A 113 -4.38 -30.38 -16.09
CA GLU A 113 -3.52 -31.41 -16.68
C GLU A 113 -2.04 -31.27 -16.28
N LEU A 114 -1.55 -30.02 -16.13
CA LEU A 114 -0.21 -29.76 -15.64
C LEU A 114 -0.05 -30.13 -14.17
N ILE A 115 -1.07 -29.82 -13.34
CA ILE A 115 -1.07 -30.20 -11.92
C ILE A 115 -1.05 -31.73 -11.79
N ASP A 116 -1.86 -32.43 -12.56
CA ASP A 116 -1.96 -33.88 -12.55
C ASP A 116 -0.67 -34.57 -13.02
N SER A 117 0.14 -33.91 -13.87
CA SER A 117 1.42 -34.43 -14.35
C SER A 117 2.48 -34.54 -13.26
N PHE A 118 2.37 -33.75 -12.18
CA PHE A 118 3.27 -33.85 -11.03
C PHE A 118 2.86 -34.97 -10.06
N GLY A 119 1.62 -35.47 -10.13
CA GLY A 119 1.12 -36.51 -9.24
C GLY A 119 1.24 -36.10 -7.76
N ASP A 120 1.79 -37.00 -6.95
CA ASP A 120 2.04 -36.76 -5.52
C ASP A 120 3.43 -36.12 -5.24
N ASP A 121 4.22 -35.82 -6.29
CA ASP A 121 5.54 -35.23 -6.10
C ASP A 121 5.43 -33.71 -5.87
N ASN A 122 6.11 -33.24 -4.85
CA ASN A 122 6.22 -31.83 -4.54
C ASN A 122 7.60 -31.31 -4.96
N PRO A 123 7.72 -30.61 -6.11
CA PRO A 123 9.00 -30.07 -6.55
C PRO A 123 9.57 -28.98 -5.63
N LEU A 124 8.75 -28.43 -4.74
CA LEU A 124 9.14 -27.40 -3.75
C LEU A 124 9.30 -27.96 -2.33
N LYS A 125 9.57 -29.27 -2.20
CA LYS A 125 9.67 -29.94 -0.87
C LYS A 125 10.74 -29.34 0.06
N ASP A 126 11.78 -28.72 -0.50
CA ASP A 126 12.87 -28.07 0.22
C ASP A 126 12.78 -26.54 0.20
N SER A 127 11.65 -25.98 -0.25
CA SER A 127 11.45 -24.54 -0.43
C SER A 127 10.64 -23.87 0.70
N ALA A 128 10.78 -24.37 1.92
CA ALA A 128 10.22 -23.66 3.07
C ALA A 128 10.92 -22.31 3.24
N SER A 129 10.18 -21.29 3.64
CA SER A 129 10.69 -19.93 3.75
C SER A 129 9.97 -19.13 4.83
N TYR A 130 10.57 -18.03 5.26
CA TYR A 130 9.86 -16.96 5.94
C TYR A 130 9.52 -15.85 4.95
N GLU A 131 8.26 -15.42 4.94
CA GLU A 131 7.87 -14.16 4.33
C GLU A 131 7.94 -13.06 5.40
N VAL A 132 8.84 -12.11 5.18
CA VAL A 132 9.12 -11.02 6.11
C VAL A 132 8.56 -9.74 5.52
N TYR A 133 7.59 -9.16 6.22
CA TYR A 133 6.99 -7.88 5.84
C TYR A 133 7.62 -6.75 6.65
N LEU A 134 8.08 -5.73 5.96
CA LEU A 134 8.76 -4.59 6.57
C LEU A 134 7.78 -3.43 6.78
N LYS A 135 8.02 -2.63 7.82
CA LYS A 135 7.26 -1.39 8.09
C LYS A 135 7.48 -0.35 7.00
N LYS A 136 8.66 -0.36 6.38
CA LYS A 136 9.03 0.51 5.26
C LYS A 136 9.86 -0.29 4.26
N LEU A 137 9.55 -0.13 2.99
CA LEU A 137 10.30 -0.78 1.91
C LEU A 137 11.78 -0.35 1.85
N SER A 138 12.09 0.89 2.30
CA SER A 138 13.47 1.41 2.39
C SER A 138 14.37 0.63 3.34
N ASP A 139 13.82 -0.18 4.23
CA ASP A 139 14.57 -0.93 5.23
C ASP A 139 14.99 -2.32 4.71
N GLN A 140 14.62 -2.64 3.47
CA GLN A 140 14.92 -3.93 2.82
C GLN A 140 16.42 -4.24 2.75
N ASP A 141 17.25 -3.25 2.42
CA ASP A 141 18.70 -3.42 2.31
C ASP A 141 19.34 -3.85 3.64
N SER A 142 18.80 -3.38 4.76
CA SER A 142 19.23 -3.76 6.10
C SER A 142 18.92 -5.24 6.40
N LEU A 143 17.77 -5.74 5.97
CA LEU A 143 17.39 -7.14 6.13
C LEU A 143 18.20 -8.06 5.21
N VAL A 144 18.36 -7.67 3.95
CA VAL A 144 19.14 -8.44 2.95
C VAL A 144 20.60 -8.57 3.38
N SER A 145 21.21 -7.49 3.88
CA SER A 145 22.60 -7.54 4.37
C SER A 145 22.77 -8.53 5.53
N LEU A 146 21.77 -8.67 6.39
CA LEU A 146 21.78 -9.66 7.46
C LEU A 146 21.74 -11.09 6.92
N SER A 147 20.87 -11.36 5.96
CA SER A 147 20.70 -12.71 5.37
C SER A 147 21.98 -13.17 4.66
N LEU A 148 22.71 -12.24 4.01
CA LEU A 148 23.97 -12.53 3.33
C LEU A 148 25.15 -12.78 4.29
N ILE A 149 25.09 -12.29 5.51
CA ILE A 149 26.16 -12.51 6.53
C ILE A 149 26.02 -13.89 7.18
N HIS A 150 24.84 -14.50 7.14
CA HIS A 150 24.54 -15.79 7.78
C HIS A 150 24.52 -16.98 6.82
N ILE A 151 24.82 -16.74 5.55
CA ILE A 151 25.09 -17.76 4.53
C ILE A 151 26.63 -17.94 4.44
#